data_4fe39122ae507b4e9f1336ed4dc9de1c
#
_entry.id   4fe39122ae507b4e9f1336ed4dc9de1c
#
_cell.length_a   1.000
_cell.length_b   1.000
_cell.length_c   1.000
_cell.angle_alpha   90.00
_cell.angle_beta   90.00
_cell.angle_gamma   90.00
#
_symmetry.space_group_name_H-M   'P 1'
#
loop_
_entity.id
_entity.type
_entity.pdbx_description
1 polymer ?
#
loop_
_entity_poly.entity_id
_entity_poly.type
_entity_poly.pdbx_seq_one_letter_code
_entity_poly.pdbx_strand_id
1 'polypeptide(L)'
;MVAATGGDFLLTDYDTLLSDLGRVPKGVDRLVLCDMGVDGSDEGPFVEALGAIASRAAVTYVDHHLLRRKAERRIEGLGVELVHDEGECASMLTYANFMGALPPAAWQVPLLGAVTDGMDDSPMSRRMIEGTDRLHILAEASLLSNAVLANRGDGAFLRGVVRGLSRMAEPHEIEGVEGAALRQLRRSKELVRLIAERGRKLRGLAYVVLPEGT
;
A
#
# COMPACT_ATOMS: atom_id res chain seq x y z
N MET A 1 7.90 7.85 -0.50
CA MET A 1 8.62 7.72 -1.78
C MET A 1 8.51 8.97 -2.66
N VAL A 2 7.33 9.39 -3.16
CA VAL A 2 7.17 10.59 -4.02
C VAL A 2 7.84 11.83 -3.41
N ALA A 3 7.66 12.06 -2.10
CA ALA A 3 8.32 13.16 -1.38
C ALA A 3 9.85 13.09 -1.37
N ALA A 4 10.42 11.88 -1.41
CA ALA A 4 11.88 11.67 -1.40
C ALA A 4 12.51 11.83 -2.79
N THR A 5 11.79 11.45 -3.85
CA THR A 5 12.34 11.39 -5.21
C THR A 5 11.94 12.57 -6.10
N GLY A 6 10.85 13.26 -5.75
CA GLY A 6 10.26 14.31 -6.59
C GLY A 6 9.73 13.80 -7.94
N GLY A 7 9.64 12.47 -8.11
CA GLY A 7 9.23 11.83 -9.35
C GLY A 7 7.72 11.68 -9.50
N ASP A 8 7.31 11.30 -10.70
CA ASP A 8 5.94 10.85 -10.96
C ASP A 8 5.66 9.49 -10.34
N PHE A 9 4.38 9.16 -10.18
CA PHE A 9 3.97 7.88 -9.65
C PHE A 9 2.81 7.28 -10.45
N LEU A 10 2.77 5.96 -10.48
CA LEU A 10 1.71 5.16 -11.03
C LEU A 10 1.08 4.33 -9.91
N LEU A 11 -0.23 4.31 -9.83
CA LEU A 11 -0.96 3.36 -9.00
C LEU A 11 -1.20 2.11 -9.84
N THR A 12 -0.83 0.96 -9.30
CA THR A 12 -1.03 -0.34 -9.95
C THR A 12 -1.79 -1.28 -9.01
N ASP A 13 -2.28 -2.38 -9.56
CA ASP A 13 -2.96 -3.44 -8.83
C ASP A 13 -2.41 -4.79 -9.33
N TYR A 14 -2.66 -5.87 -8.62
CA TYR A 14 -2.23 -7.23 -9.00
C TYR A 14 -2.61 -7.59 -10.44
N ASP A 15 -3.83 -7.24 -10.86
CA ASP A 15 -4.34 -7.53 -12.21
C ASP A 15 -3.64 -6.71 -13.31
N THR A 16 -3.02 -5.58 -12.98
CA THR A 16 -2.40 -4.66 -13.95
C THR A 16 -0.90 -4.56 -13.84
N LEU A 17 -0.29 -5.08 -12.77
CA LEU A 17 1.12 -4.95 -12.45
C LEU A 17 2.05 -5.22 -13.64
N LEU A 18 1.92 -6.37 -14.28
CA LEU A 18 2.80 -6.76 -15.40
C LEU A 18 2.62 -5.83 -16.60
N SER A 19 1.38 -5.44 -16.90
CA SER A 19 1.10 -4.50 -17.99
C SER A 19 1.63 -3.10 -17.70
N ASP A 20 1.57 -2.67 -16.44
CA ASP A 20 2.03 -1.36 -15.99
C ASP A 20 3.56 -1.29 -15.94
N LEU A 21 4.25 -2.36 -15.54
CA LEU A 21 5.71 -2.48 -15.67
C LEU A 21 6.15 -2.37 -17.13
N GLY A 22 5.40 -2.98 -18.06
CA GLY A 22 5.64 -2.84 -19.51
C GLY A 22 5.47 -1.41 -20.05
N ARG A 23 4.73 -0.56 -19.34
CA ARG A 23 4.49 0.86 -19.71
C ARG A 23 5.46 1.84 -19.07
N VAL A 24 6.38 1.39 -18.19
CA VAL A 24 7.40 2.26 -17.60
C VAL A 24 8.21 2.94 -18.70
N PRO A 25 8.23 4.30 -18.77
CA PRO A 25 8.88 5.03 -19.86
C PRO A 25 10.37 4.66 -20.00
N LYS A 26 10.86 4.60 -21.24
CA LYS A 26 12.27 4.24 -21.51
C LYS A 26 13.29 5.23 -20.95
N GLY A 27 12.89 6.48 -20.76
CA GLY A 27 13.74 7.55 -20.23
C GLY A 27 13.72 7.70 -18.71
N VAL A 28 13.19 6.72 -17.98
CA VAL A 28 13.22 6.72 -16.52
C VAL A 28 14.60 6.28 -16.05
N ASP A 29 15.23 7.05 -15.20
CA ASP A 29 16.55 6.75 -14.60
C ASP A 29 16.43 5.88 -13.36
N ARG A 30 15.29 5.96 -12.65
CA ARG A 30 15.00 5.19 -11.43
C ARG A 30 13.55 4.77 -11.35
N LEU A 31 13.33 3.51 -11.01
CA LEU A 31 12.03 2.96 -10.62
C LEU A 31 12.07 2.56 -9.14
N VAL A 32 11.07 2.95 -8.37
CA VAL A 32 10.82 2.39 -7.04
C VAL A 32 9.45 1.72 -7.08
N LEU A 33 9.43 0.42 -6.91
CA LEU A 33 8.22 -0.40 -6.80
C LEU A 33 7.99 -0.71 -5.32
N CYS A 34 6.79 -0.48 -4.82
CA CYS A 34 6.45 -0.71 -3.41
C CYS A 34 5.17 -1.52 -3.28
N ASP A 35 5.17 -2.45 -2.31
CA ASP A 35 3.97 -3.11 -1.80
C ASP A 35 3.21 -3.94 -2.85
N MET A 36 3.95 -4.75 -3.59
CA MET A 36 3.40 -5.60 -4.65
C MET A 36 3.96 -7.01 -4.52
N GLY A 37 3.33 -7.83 -3.69
CA GLY A 37 3.67 -9.24 -3.56
C GLY A 37 3.46 -10.01 -4.87
N VAL A 38 4.30 -10.98 -5.14
CA VAL A 38 4.20 -11.82 -6.35
C VAL A 38 4.39 -13.27 -6.00
N ASP A 39 3.46 -14.10 -6.41
CA ASP A 39 3.53 -15.54 -6.21
C ASP A 39 3.17 -16.36 -7.46
N GLY A 40 3.38 -17.66 -7.38
CA GLY A 40 2.87 -18.64 -8.32
C GLY A 40 3.30 -18.42 -9.77
N SER A 41 2.33 -18.31 -10.67
CA SER A 41 2.55 -18.20 -12.12
C SER A 41 3.15 -16.86 -12.53
N ASP A 42 2.96 -15.82 -11.72
CA ASP A 42 3.35 -14.45 -12.06
C ASP A 42 4.80 -14.13 -11.66
N GLU A 43 5.42 -14.95 -10.79
CA GLU A 43 6.81 -14.76 -10.33
C GLU A 43 7.81 -14.69 -11.50
N GLY A 44 7.70 -15.59 -12.48
CA GLY A 44 8.57 -15.60 -13.66
C GLY A 44 8.45 -14.33 -14.50
N PRO A 45 7.25 -14.01 -15.02
CA PRO A 45 6.99 -12.81 -15.78
C PRO A 45 7.35 -11.52 -15.03
N PHE A 46 7.10 -11.44 -13.73
CA PHE A 46 7.48 -10.30 -12.91
C PHE A 46 9.00 -10.09 -12.86
N VAL A 47 9.76 -11.14 -12.57
CA VAL A 47 11.24 -11.07 -12.56
C VAL A 47 11.79 -10.66 -13.92
N GLU A 48 11.21 -11.16 -15.02
CA GLU A 48 11.60 -10.76 -16.38
C GLU A 48 11.30 -9.28 -16.65
N ALA A 49 10.12 -8.79 -16.23
CA ALA A 49 9.74 -7.38 -16.36
C ALA A 49 10.68 -6.45 -15.56
N LEU A 50 11.01 -6.83 -14.32
CA LEU A 50 12.00 -6.10 -13.51
C LEU A 50 13.38 -6.08 -14.18
N GLY A 51 13.83 -7.22 -14.73
CA GLY A 51 15.11 -7.33 -15.44
C GLY A 51 15.17 -6.43 -16.67
N ALA A 52 14.10 -6.36 -17.44
CA ALA A 52 14.00 -5.46 -18.58
C ALA A 52 14.11 -3.98 -18.19
N ILE A 53 13.62 -3.60 -17.01
CA ILE A 53 13.76 -2.24 -16.49
C ILE A 53 15.15 -2.04 -15.89
N ALA A 54 15.65 -2.97 -15.09
CA ALA A 54 16.95 -2.88 -14.42
C ALA A 54 18.12 -2.81 -15.42
N SER A 55 17.96 -3.32 -16.64
CA SER A 55 18.96 -3.18 -17.70
C SER A 55 19.17 -1.72 -18.16
N ARG A 56 18.28 -0.78 -17.77
CA ARG A 56 18.29 0.61 -18.26
C ARG A 56 18.01 1.68 -17.20
N ALA A 57 17.63 1.28 -16.01
CA ALA A 57 17.28 2.18 -14.89
C ALA A 57 17.70 1.54 -13.57
N ALA A 58 18.01 2.34 -12.56
CA ALA A 58 18.14 1.86 -11.20
C ALA A 58 16.76 1.41 -10.67
N VAL A 59 16.66 0.18 -10.15
CA VAL A 59 15.40 -0.35 -9.62
C VAL A 59 15.57 -0.65 -8.14
N THR A 60 14.67 -0.11 -7.32
CA THR A 60 14.50 -0.48 -5.91
C THR A 60 13.12 -1.15 -5.77
N TYR A 61 13.07 -2.36 -5.24
CA TYR A 61 11.82 -3.06 -4.95
C TYR A 61 11.68 -3.21 -3.44
N VAL A 62 10.63 -2.59 -2.89
CA VAL A 62 10.33 -2.56 -1.45
C VAL A 62 9.05 -3.36 -1.22
N ASP A 63 9.14 -4.45 -0.48
CA ASP A 63 7.98 -5.33 -0.25
C ASP A 63 8.07 -6.07 1.09
N HIS A 64 6.93 -6.53 1.59
CA HIS A 64 6.84 -7.30 2.83
C HIS A 64 6.06 -8.62 2.67
N HIS A 65 5.53 -8.89 1.48
CA HIS A 65 4.84 -10.13 1.21
C HIS A 65 5.81 -11.31 1.15
N LEU A 66 5.28 -12.50 1.39
CA LEU A 66 6.07 -13.72 1.29
C LEU A 66 6.76 -13.82 -0.08
N LEU A 67 8.08 -13.83 -0.08
CA LEU A 67 8.90 -13.96 -1.28
C LEU A 67 9.77 -15.22 -1.18
N ARG A 68 9.69 -16.09 -2.19
CA ARG A 68 10.50 -17.31 -2.20
C ARG A 68 11.97 -16.96 -2.35
N ARG A 69 12.85 -17.59 -1.59
CA ARG A 69 14.31 -17.39 -1.68
C ARG A 69 14.90 -17.52 -3.09
N LYS A 70 14.25 -18.31 -3.95
CA LYS A 70 14.66 -18.43 -5.36
C LYS A 70 14.35 -17.15 -6.13
N ALA A 71 13.18 -16.53 -5.88
CA ALA A 71 12.79 -15.26 -6.49
C ALA A 71 13.69 -14.12 -5.99
N GLU A 72 13.94 -14.04 -4.67
CA GLU A 72 14.88 -13.06 -4.08
C GLU A 72 16.21 -13.07 -4.82
N ARG A 73 16.89 -14.24 -4.89
CA ARG A 73 18.19 -14.37 -5.57
C ARG A 73 18.14 -13.98 -7.05
N ARG A 74 17.04 -14.26 -7.72
CA ARG A 74 16.87 -13.87 -9.12
C ARG A 74 16.75 -12.36 -9.25
N ILE A 75 15.96 -11.72 -8.39
CA ILE A 75 15.75 -10.26 -8.37
C ILE A 75 17.08 -9.56 -8.06
N GLU A 76 17.78 -9.98 -7.00
CA GLU A 76 19.10 -9.44 -6.65
C GLU A 76 20.12 -9.63 -7.77
N GLY A 77 20.11 -10.79 -8.44
CA GLY A 77 20.97 -11.10 -9.59
C GLY A 77 20.76 -10.22 -10.82
N LEU A 78 19.64 -9.48 -10.88
CA LEU A 78 19.36 -8.47 -11.91
C LEU A 78 19.95 -7.10 -11.57
N GLY A 79 20.58 -6.91 -10.40
CA GLY A 79 21.04 -5.63 -9.92
C GLY A 79 19.91 -4.75 -9.35
N VAL A 80 18.78 -5.35 -9.01
CA VAL A 80 17.68 -4.69 -8.29
C VAL A 80 18.05 -4.55 -6.81
N GLU A 81 17.91 -3.37 -6.25
CA GLU A 81 17.97 -3.16 -4.81
C GLU A 81 16.69 -3.71 -4.19
N LEU A 82 16.79 -4.88 -3.54
CA LEU A 82 15.66 -5.52 -2.86
C LEU A 82 15.65 -5.11 -1.38
N VAL A 83 14.58 -4.45 -0.94
CA VAL A 83 14.30 -4.08 0.46
C VAL A 83 13.10 -4.91 0.91
N HIS A 84 13.36 -6.04 1.57
CA HIS A 84 12.32 -7.00 1.89
C HIS A 84 12.43 -7.48 3.34
N ASP A 85 11.31 -7.43 4.08
CA ASP A 85 11.17 -7.96 5.43
C ASP A 85 9.70 -8.26 5.73
N GLU A 86 9.35 -9.52 5.96
CA GLU A 86 7.99 -9.95 6.30
C GLU A 86 7.53 -9.48 7.70
N GLY A 87 8.44 -9.00 8.53
CA GLY A 87 8.16 -8.49 9.88
C GLY A 87 7.77 -7.01 9.95
N GLU A 88 7.88 -6.28 8.83
CA GLU A 88 7.58 -4.85 8.74
C GLU A 88 6.72 -4.55 7.53
N CYS A 89 5.81 -3.58 7.59
CA CYS A 89 5.03 -3.21 6.41
C CYS A 89 5.87 -2.44 5.36
N ALA A 90 5.44 -2.50 4.11
CA ALA A 90 6.16 -1.85 3.00
C ALA A 90 6.34 -0.34 3.19
N SER A 91 5.40 0.34 3.86
CA SER A 91 5.51 1.78 4.15
C SER A 91 6.63 2.09 5.14
N MET A 92 6.83 1.24 6.17
CA MET A 92 7.91 1.36 7.14
C MET A 92 9.27 1.06 6.51
N LEU A 93 9.35 0.00 5.69
CA LEU A 93 10.55 -0.34 4.93
C LEU A 93 10.95 0.80 3.97
N THR A 94 9.96 1.38 3.27
CA THR A 94 10.17 2.52 2.39
C THR A 94 10.69 3.73 3.18
N TYR A 95 10.10 4.03 4.34
CA TYR A 95 10.55 5.11 5.18
C TYR A 95 11.99 4.91 5.64
N ALA A 96 12.32 3.73 6.16
CA ALA A 96 13.68 3.42 6.63
C ALA A 96 14.73 3.55 5.51
N ASN A 97 14.40 3.09 4.30
CA ASN A 97 15.31 3.14 3.16
C ASN A 97 15.54 4.57 2.64
N PHE A 98 14.53 5.44 2.70
CA PHE A 98 14.59 6.80 2.14
C PHE A 98 14.63 7.92 3.18
N MET A 99 14.69 7.61 4.49
CA MET A 99 14.56 8.61 5.56
C MET A 99 15.54 9.78 5.46
N GLY A 100 16.74 9.54 4.95
CA GLY A 100 17.75 10.58 4.74
C GLY A 100 17.39 11.64 3.68
N ALA A 101 16.41 11.34 2.81
CA ALA A 101 15.92 12.23 1.76
C ALA A 101 14.51 12.78 2.06
N LEU A 102 13.93 12.44 3.22
CA LEU A 102 12.57 12.81 3.60
C LEU A 102 12.57 14.04 4.53
N PRO A 103 11.52 14.89 4.47
CA PRO A 103 11.34 15.96 5.44
C PRO A 103 11.11 15.36 6.85
N PRO A 104 11.47 16.10 7.93
CA PRO A 104 11.30 15.61 9.30
C PRO A 104 9.88 15.16 9.65
N ALA A 105 8.85 15.78 9.08
CA ALA A 105 7.44 15.43 9.32
C ALA A 105 7.00 14.11 8.66
N ALA A 106 7.83 13.52 7.78
CA ALA A 106 7.45 12.33 7.01
C ALA A 106 7.23 11.06 7.85
N TRP A 107 7.65 11.06 9.11
CA TRP A 107 7.51 9.92 10.02
C TRP A 107 6.06 9.49 10.27
N GLN A 108 5.10 10.38 10.12
CA GLN A 108 3.67 10.06 10.30
C GLN A 108 3.14 9.12 9.20
N VAL A 109 3.53 9.35 7.95
CA VAL A 109 3.01 8.62 6.79
C VAL A 109 3.22 7.11 6.88
N PRO A 110 4.43 6.58 7.21
CA PRO A 110 4.62 5.14 7.36
C PRO A 110 3.79 4.53 8.48
N LEU A 111 3.53 5.27 9.57
CA LEU A 111 2.66 4.79 10.65
C LEU A 111 1.20 4.61 10.20
N LEU A 112 0.70 5.51 9.35
CA LEU A 112 -0.64 5.33 8.75
C LEU A 112 -0.68 4.02 7.94
N GLY A 113 0.34 3.74 7.13
CA GLY A 113 0.46 2.48 6.40
C GLY A 113 0.53 1.27 7.33
N ALA A 114 1.36 1.31 8.36
CA ALA A 114 1.48 0.22 9.33
C ALA A 114 0.15 -0.11 10.02
N VAL A 115 -0.62 0.90 10.42
CA VAL A 115 -1.95 0.69 11.00
C VAL A 115 -2.93 0.09 9.98
N THR A 116 -2.92 0.57 8.74
CA THR A 116 -3.84 0.06 7.69
C THR A 116 -3.52 -1.37 7.29
N ASP A 117 -2.28 -1.80 7.40
CA ASP A 117 -1.80 -3.17 7.17
C ASP A 117 -1.97 -4.09 8.38
N GLY A 118 -2.37 -3.56 9.54
CA GLY A 118 -2.45 -4.32 10.78
C GLY A 118 -1.08 -4.70 11.35
N MET A 119 -0.04 -3.92 11.03
CA MET A 119 1.35 -4.10 11.48
C MET A 119 1.82 -2.97 12.43
N ASP A 120 0.88 -2.34 13.13
CA ASP A 120 1.18 -1.27 14.10
C ASP A 120 1.93 -1.76 15.35
N ASP A 121 2.04 -3.08 15.53
CA ASP A 121 2.81 -3.73 16.58
C ASP A 121 4.18 -4.28 16.12
N SER A 122 4.55 -4.07 14.86
CA SER A 122 5.88 -4.41 14.34
C SER A 122 7.00 -3.68 15.10
N PRO A 123 8.23 -4.18 15.10
CA PRO A 123 9.31 -3.57 15.90
C PRO A 123 9.59 -2.11 15.59
N MET A 124 9.50 -1.68 14.33
CA MET A 124 9.72 -0.28 13.95
C MET A 124 8.49 0.57 14.29
N SER A 125 7.28 0.11 13.93
CA SER A 125 6.04 0.81 14.18
C SER A 125 5.83 1.06 15.66
N ARG A 126 6.03 0.07 16.51
CA ARG A 126 5.89 0.18 17.97
C ARG A 126 6.80 1.27 18.54
N ARG A 127 8.08 1.27 18.17
CA ARG A 127 9.04 2.30 18.63
C ARG A 127 8.63 3.71 18.24
N MET A 128 8.07 3.86 17.05
CA MET A 128 7.63 5.19 16.56
C MET A 128 6.32 5.63 17.21
N ILE A 129 5.37 4.71 17.39
CA ILE A 129 4.07 4.99 18.04
C ILE A 129 4.23 5.35 19.52
N GLU A 130 5.16 4.71 20.25
CA GLU A 130 5.43 5.01 21.66
C GLU A 130 5.78 6.49 21.93
N GLY A 131 6.33 7.18 20.93
CA GLY A 131 6.68 8.61 21.01
C GLY A 131 5.58 9.56 20.52
N THR A 132 4.36 9.07 20.22
CA THR A 132 3.32 9.84 19.55
C THR A 132 1.96 9.75 20.24
N ASP A 133 1.00 10.58 19.82
CA ASP A 133 -0.41 10.38 20.15
C ASP A 133 -0.99 9.21 19.33
N ARG A 134 -0.99 8.01 19.95
CA ARG A 134 -1.49 6.80 19.33
C ARG A 134 -2.94 6.93 18.85
N LEU A 135 -3.81 7.60 19.62
CA LEU A 135 -5.22 7.73 19.25
C LEU A 135 -5.38 8.59 18.00
N HIS A 136 -4.58 9.64 17.88
CA HIS A 136 -4.53 10.46 16.67
C HIS A 136 -4.11 9.63 15.45
N ILE A 137 -3.01 8.89 15.54
CA ILE A 137 -2.54 8.03 14.44
C ILE A 137 -3.61 7.01 14.03
N LEU A 138 -4.26 6.35 14.98
CA LEU A 138 -5.33 5.37 14.69
C LEU A 138 -6.55 6.04 14.03
N ALA A 139 -6.93 7.24 14.44
CA ALA A 139 -8.03 7.97 13.84
C ALA A 139 -7.72 8.36 12.38
N GLU A 140 -6.55 8.92 12.13
CA GLU A 140 -6.11 9.32 10.80
C GLU A 140 -5.95 8.11 9.85
N ALA A 141 -5.38 7.02 10.34
CA ALA A 141 -5.25 5.78 9.56
C ALA A 141 -6.63 5.19 9.23
N SER A 142 -7.58 5.25 10.17
CA SER A 142 -8.96 4.81 9.94
C SER A 142 -9.67 5.64 8.88
N LEU A 143 -9.52 6.98 8.92
CA LEU A 143 -10.05 7.87 7.89
C LEU A 143 -9.47 7.52 6.52
N LEU A 144 -8.15 7.40 6.43
CA LEU A 144 -7.44 7.07 5.20
C LEU A 144 -7.90 5.74 4.62
N SER A 145 -7.88 4.67 5.42
CA SER A 145 -8.25 3.32 4.99
C SER A 145 -9.68 3.25 4.47
N ASN A 146 -10.64 3.84 5.22
CA ASN A 146 -12.04 3.86 4.80
C ASN A 146 -12.26 4.70 3.54
N ALA A 147 -11.56 5.82 3.38
CA ALA A 147 -11.66 6.66 2.19
C ALA A 147 -11.10 5.97 0.95
N VAL A 148 -9.96 5.31 1.06
CA VAL A 148 -9.35 4.51 -0.01
C VAL A 148 -10.27 3.36 -0.40
N LEU A 149 -10.81 2.62 0.57
CA LEU A 149 -11.75 1.53 0.33
C LEU A 149 -13.02 1.98 -0.39
N ALA A 150 -13.55 3.15 -0.05
CA ALA A 150 -14.72 3.74 -0.71
C ALA A 150 -14.48 4.12 -2.17
N ASN A 151 -13.22 4.33 -2.56
CA ASN A 151 -12.84 4.89 -3.86
C ASN A 151 -11.79 4.04 -4.60
N ARG A 152 -11.77 2.72 -4.39
CA ARG A 152 -10.78 1.81 -5.03
C ARG A 152 -10.70 1.96 -6.56
N GLY A 153 -11.81 2.25 -7.23
CA GLY A 153 -11.86 2.47 -8.68
C GLY A 153 -11.64 3.92 -9.14
N ASP A 154 -11.52 4.87 -8.21
CA ASP A 154 -11.32 6.29 -8.52
C ASP A 154 -9.84 6.66 -8.47
N GLY A 155 -9.15 6.47 -9.60
CA GLY A 155 -7.73 6.81 -9.71
C GLY A 155 -7.45 8.31 -9.55
N ALA A 156 -8.41 9.21 -9.78
CA ALA A 156 -8.22 10.64 -9.56
C ALA A 156 -8.19 10.96 -8.07
N PHE A 157 -9.14 10.41 -7.31
CA PHE A 157 -9.19 10.51 -5.86
C PHE A 157 -7.91 9.93 -5.22
N LEU A 158 -7.53 8.70 -5.59
CA LEU A 158 -6.35 8.03 -5.05
C LEU A 158 -5.06 8.81 -5.33
N ARG A 159 -4.92 9.39 -6.53
CA ARG A 159 -3.79 10.30 -6.84
C ARG A 159 -3.83 11.57 -6.00
N GLY A 160 -5.00 12.09 -5.68
CA GLY A 160 -5.18 13.22 -4.74
C GLY A 160 -4.64 12.88 -3.37
N VAL A 161 -5.00 11.71 -2.84
CA VAL A 161 -4.51 11.19 -1.55
C VAL A 161 -2.98 11.08 -1.53
N VAL A 162 -2.39 10.44 -2.53
CA VAL A 162 -0.91 10.30 -2.62
C VAL A 162 -0.22 11.67 -2.64
N ARG A 163 -0.76 12.64 -3.40
CA ARG A 163 -0.20 14.01 -3.44
C ARG A 163 -0.35 14.73 -2.11
N GLY A 164 -1.47 14.57 -1.41
CA GLY A 164 -1.66 15.14 -0.07
C GLY A 164 -0.63 14.59 0.91
N LEU A 165 -0.55 13.28 1.04
CA LEU A 165 0.42 12.60 1.92
C LEU A 165 1.88 12.93 1.54
N SER A 166 2.20 13.09 0.25
CA SER A 166 3.55 13.47 -0.17
C SER A 166 3.95 14.90 0.24
N ARG A 167 2.97 15.74 0.56
CA ARG A 167 3.15 17.10 1.12
C ARG A 167 3.03 17.13 2.64
N MET A 168 2.97 15.97 3.27
CA MET A 168 2.81 15.79 4.72
C MET A 168 1.45 16.30 5.25
N ALA A 169 0.43 16.39 4.40
CA ALA A 169 -0.93 16.64 4.87
C ALA A 169 -1.46 15.44 5.66
N GLU A 170 -2.14 15.70 6.74
CA GLU A 170 -2.86 14.66 7.47
C GLU A 170 -4.09 14.19 6.66
N PRO A 171 -4.51 12.92 6.77
CA PRO A 171 -5.67 12.41 6.03
C PRO A 171 -6.92 13.26 6.10
N HIS A 172 -7.26 13.82 7.27
CA HIS A 172 -8.44 14.67 7.43
C HIS A 172 -8.34 16.01 6.67
N GLU A 173 -7.13 16.50 6.38
CA GLU A 173 -6.90 17.73 5.61
C GLU A 173 -7.00 17.49 4.09
N ILE A 174 -6.97 16.22 3.63
CA ILE A 174 -7.04 15.90 2.22
C ILE A 174 -8.48 15.96 1.73
N GLU A 175 -8.72 16.75 0.69
CA GLU A 175 -10.05 16.97 0.13
C GLU A 175 -10.78 15.65 -0.18
N GLY A 176 -11.99 15.53 0.36
CA GLY A 176 -12.88 14.40 0.14
C GLY A 176 -12.64 13.16 1.01
N VAL A 177 -11.52 13.09 1.75
CA VAL A 177 -11.17 11.91 2.59
C VAL A 177 -12.20 11.70 3.68
N GLU A 178 -12.55 12.71 4.49
CA GLU A 178 -13.54 12.57 5.56
C GLU A 178 -14.89 12.09 5.03
N GLY A 179 -15.38 12.76 3.97
CA GLY A 179 -16.68 12.42 3.37
C GLY A 179 -16.71 11.00 2.83
N ALA A 180 -15.63 10.55 2.18
CA ALA A 180 -15.49 9.19 1.68
C ALA A 180 -15.44 8.16 2.83
N ALA A 181 -14.66 8.43 3.87
CA ALA A 181 -14.56 7.56 5.03
C ALA A 181 -15.90 7.38 5.73
N LEU A 182 -16.65 8.46 5.94
CA LEU A 182 -17.98 8.39 6.54
C LEU A 182 -18.99 7.60 5.70
N ARG A 183 -18.94 7.70 4.38
CA ARG A 183 -19.77 6.87 3.48
C ARG A 183 -19.44 5.39 3.66
N GLN A 184 -18.15 5.05 3.68
CA GLN A 184 -17.69 3.67 3.85
C GLN A 184 -18.07 3.10 5.22
N LEU A 185 -17.93 3.85 6.29
CA LEU A 185 -18.33 3.42 7.63
C LEU A 185 -19.83 3.13 7.71
N ARG A 186 -20.67 3.96 7.08
CA ARG A 186 -22.13 3.71 6.98
C ARG A 186 -22.41 2.42 6.22
N ARG A 187 -21.76 2.22 5.06
CA ARG A 187 -21.89 1.00 4.26
C ARG A 187 -21.45 -0.25 5.03
N SER A 188 -20.34 -0.20 5.72
CA SER A 188 -19.84 -1.30 6.54
C SER A 188 -20.83 -1.65 7.67
N LYS A 189 -21.38 -0.65 8.35
CA LYS A 189 -22.41 -0.84 9.38
C LYS A 189 -23.68 -1.50 8.81
N GLU A 190 -24.10 -1.11 7.62
CA GLU A 190 -25.25 -1.70 6.94
C GLU A 190 -24.99 -3.15 6.54
N LEU A 191 -23.80 -3.46 6.01
CA LEU A 191 -23.38 -4.83 5.71
C LEU A 191 -23.38 -5.72 6.97
N VAL A 192 -22.82 -5.23 8.07
CA VAL A 192 -22.82 -5.98 9.35
C VAL A 192 -24.25 -6.27 9.80
N ARG A 193 -25.17 -5.30 9.69
CA ARG A 193 -26.59 -5.50 9.99
C ARG A 193 -27.22 -6.55 9.09
N LEU A 194 -26.99 -6.49 7.79
CA LEU A 194 -27.52 -7.48 6.84
C LEU A 194 -26.96 -8.90 7.12
N ILE A 195 -25.69 -9.02 7.47
CA ILE A 195 -25.08 -10.30 7.87
C ILE A 195 -25.76 -10.83 9.13
N ALA A 196 -26.00 -9.98 10.12
CA ALA A 196 -26.65 -10.38 11.38
C ALA A 196 -28.10 -10.81 11.16
N GLU A 197 -28.85 -10.13 10.29
CA GLU A 197 -30.27 -10.39 10.00
C GLU A 197 -30.47 -11.58 9.03
N ARG A 198 -29.61 -11.75 8.06
CA ARG A 198 -29.80 -12.70 6.93
C ARG A 198 -28.75 -13.80 6.84
N GLY A 199 -27.72 -13.75 7.68
CA GLY A 199 -26.67 -14.76 7.71
C GLY A 199 -27.22 -16.15 8.05
N ARG A 200 -26.81 -17.14 7.28
CA ARG A 200 -27.19 -18.54 7.47
C ARG A 200 -25.95 -19.37 7.79
N LYS A 201 -26.12 -20.35 8.68
CA LYS A 201 -25.06 -21.31 9.02
C LYS A 201 -25.41 -22.67 8.40
N LEU A 202 -24.47 -23.23 7.70
CA LEU A 202 -24.42 -24.61 7.26
C LEU A 202 -23.18 -25.25 7.86
N ARG A 203 -23.19 -26.52 8.19
CA ARG A 203 -22.08 -27.27 8.82
C ARG A 203 -20.69 -26.72 8.51
N GLY A 204 -20.13 -25.89 9.41
CA GLY A 204 -18.81 -25.28 9.27
C GLY A 204 -18.71 -24.08 8.30
N LEU A 205 -19.79 -23.67 7.66
CA LEU A 205 -19.87 -22.53 6.75
C LEU A 205 -20.90 -21.51 7.24
N ALA A 206 -20.56 -20.23 7.17
CA ALA A 206 -21.52 -19.13 7.31
C ALA A 206 -21.56 -18.34 6.00
N TYR A 207 -22.75 -18.02 5.52
CA TYR A 207 -22.92 -17.25 4.30
C TYR A 207 -24.07 -16.26 4.40
N VAL A 208 -24.01 -15.21 3.59
CA VAL A 208 -25.09 -14.26 3.38
C VAL A 208 -25.20 -14.00 1.88
N VAL A 209 -26.44 -13.93 1.39
CA VAL A 209 -26.70 -13.49 0.02
C VAL A 209 -26.97 -11.99 0.09
N LEU A 210 -26.10 -11.21 -0.52
CA LEU A 210 -26.24 -9.76 -0.61
C LEU A 210 -27.15 -9.41 -1.79
N PRO A 211 -27.98 -8.35 -1.68
CA PRO A 211 -28.71 -7.81 -2.82
C PRO A 211 -27.76 -7.33 -3.93
N GLU A 212 -28.21 -7.37 -5.18
CA GLU A 212 -27.47 -6.78 -6.29
C GLU A 212 -27.21 -5.28 -6.02
N GLY A 213 -25.98 -4.83 -6.21
CA GLY A 213 -25.59 -3.42 -6.04
C GLY A 213 -25.21 -3.00 -4.61
N THR A 214 -25.04 -3.94 -3.67
CA THR A 214 -24.52 -3.66 -2.32
C THR A 214 -23.00 -3.54 -2.28
#